data_6137dc565dfee3dde981d5db71a78539
#
_entry.id   6137dc565dfee3dde981d5db71a78539
#
_cell.length_a   1.000
_cell.length_b   1.000
_cell.length_c   1.000
_cell.angle_alpha   90.00
_cell.angle_beta   90.00
_cell.angle_gamma   90.00
#
_symmetry.space_group_name_H-M   'P 1'
#
loop_
_entity.id
_entity.type
_entity.pdbx_description
1 polymer ?
#
loop_
_entity_poly.entity_id
_entity_poly.type
_entity_poly.pdbx_seq_one_letter_code
_entity_poly.pdbx_strand_id
1 'polypeptide(L)'
;MGSVSAGERGDRRDYNGVMTLTSVLPSLRRTIPDPLRPAKWPEYTHPTTDDVIIAGVSLSRLVELCETPCVHTADALVPGSHSKPALRADASVVVVTVEGVHAGDAGERVVLIDAELTRVVALWEETRLLGRVSTAAARVAVVLGGADGGTPSARGHACLPADLREGDLLAIPCRGAVCLHDVRLSA
;
A
#
# COMPACT_ATOMS: atom_id res chain seq x y z
N MET A 1 6.73 -50.70 -14.73
CA MET A 1 5.83 -49.90 -13.87
C MET A 1 6.53 -48.63 -13.51
N GLY A 2 6.33 -47.59 -14.31
CA GLY A 2 6.98 -46.30 -14.16
C GLY A 2 6.06 -45.32 -13.42
N SER A 3 6.53 -44.80 -12.30
CA SER A 3 5.91 -43.72 -11.54
C SER A 3 6.21 -42.37 -12.22
N VAL A 4 5.20 -41.72 -12.72
CA VAL A 4 5.29 -40.35 -13.28
C VAL A 4 5.14 -39.35 -12.14
N SER A 5 6.23 -38.65 -11.84
CA SER A 5 6.27 -37.52 -10.91
C SER A 5 5.45 -36.37 -11.49
N ALA A 6 4.40 -35.96 -10.77
CA ALA A 6 3.62 -34.78 -11.09
C ALA A 6 4.44 -33.52 -10.75
N GLY A 7 4.81 -32.78 -11.78
CA GLY A 7 5.50 -31.51 -11.65
C GLY A 7 4.59 -30.47 -10.96
N GLU A 8 5.09 -29.88 -9.90
CA GLU A 8 4.58 -28.67 -9.26
C GLU A 8 4.51 -27.55 -10.29
N ARG A 9 3.30 -27.22 -10.70
CA ARG A 9 3.01 -25.98 -11.41
C ARG A 9 3.04 -24.85 -10.39
N GLY A 10 4.18 -24.16 -10.30
CA GLY A 10 4.30 -22.92 -9.57
C GLY A 10 3.21 -21.94 -10.00
N ASP A 11 2.40 -21.53 -9.05
CA ASP A 11 1.38 -20.47 -9.16
C ASP A 11 2.05 -19.14 -9.55
N ARG A 12 2.20 -18.93 -10.87
CA ARG A 12 2.48 -17.60 -11.42
C ARG A 12 1.22 -16.77 -11.28
N ARG A 13 1.04 -16.16 -10.12
CA ARG A 13 0.07 -15.08 -9.98
C ARG A 13 0.52 -13.96 -10.91
N ASP A 14 -0.20 -13.80 -12.01
CA ASP A 14 -0.03 -12.72 -12.96
C ASP A 14 -0.23 -11.40 -12.21
N TYR A 15 0.89 -10.75 -11.83
CA TYR A 15 0.91 -9.34 -11.49
C TYR A 15 0.63 -8.56 -12.77
N ASN A 16 -0.64 -8.47 -13.13
CA ASN A 16 -1.12 -7.66 -14.24
C ASN A 16 -1.08 -6.18 -13.83
N GLY A 17 0.10 -5.71 -13.42
CA GLY A 17 0.37 -4.30 -13.19
C GLY A 17 0.38 -3.60 -14.53
N VAL A 18 -0.50 -2.62 -14.71
CA VAL A 18 -0.43 -1.71 -15.85
C VAL A 18 0.99 -1.14 -15.88
N MET A 19 1.76 -1.46 -16.93
CA MET A 19 3.10 -0.89 -17.10
C MET A 19 2.96 0.61 -17.37
N THR A 20 3.38 1.40 -16.40
CA THR A 20 3.39 2.87 -16.51
C THR A 20 4.76 3.35 -16.97
N LEU A 21 4.83 4.56 -17.51
CA LEU A 21 6.12 5.16 -17.89
C LEU A 21 7.08 5.23 -16.72
N THR A 22 6.59 5.53 -15.51
CA THR A 22 7.38 5.61 -14.28
C THR A 22 7.83 4.25 -13.76
N SER A 23 7.16 3.16 -14.15
CA SER A 23 7.62 1.80 -13.85
C SER A 23 8.74 1.34 -14.78
N VAL A 24 8.71 1.79 -16.06
CA VAL A 24 9.74 1.49 -17.06
C VAL A 24 10.97 2.39 -16.88
N LEU A 25 10.75 3.66 -16.59
CA LEU A 25 11.79 4.68 -16.37
C LEU A 25 11.60 5.35 -15.00
N PRO A 26 12.09 4.72 -13.92
CA PRO A 26 11.87 5.22 -12.55
C PRO A 26 12.43 6.63 -12.30
N SER A 27 13.41 7.08 -13.11
CA SER A 27 13.94 8.46 -13.03
C SER A 27 12.88 9.53 -13.31
N LEU A 28 11.83 9.21 -14.07
CA LEU A 28 10.72 10.12 -14.34
C LEU A 28 9.89 10.46 -13.11
N ARG A 29 9.95 9.67 -12.05
CA ARG A 29 9.25 9.94 -10.78
C ARG A 29 9.66 11.26 -10.13
N ARG A 30 10.78 11.84 -10.52
CA ARG A 30 11.18 13.20 -10.08
C ARG A 30 10.29 14.31 -10.61
N THR A 31 9.59 14.06 -11.71
CA THR A 31 8.81 15.08 -12.42
C THR A 31 7.38 14.67 -12.72
N ILE A 32 7.12 13.37 -12.71
CA ILE A 32 5.82 12.80 -13.03
C ILE A 32 5.40 11.90 -11.86
N PRO A 33 4.27 12.18 -11.19
CA PRO A 33 3.73 11.29 -10.17
C PRO A 33 3.46 9.89 -10.71
N ASP A 34 3.67 8.87 -9.87
CA ASP A 34 3.19 7.52 -10.19
C ASP A 34 1.66 7.54 -10.26
N PRO A 35 1.04 7.06 -11.35
CA PRO A 35 -0.41 7.08 -11.50
C PRO A 35 -1.08 6.19 -10.46
N LEU A 36 -2.24 6.61 -10.00
CA LEU A 36 -3.13 5.84 -9.13
C LEU A 36 -4.27 5.24 -9.96
N ARG A 37 -4.84 4.15 -9.47
CA ARG A 37 -6.09 3.59 -10.02
C ARG A 37 -7.27 4.24 -9.31
N PRO A 38 -8.05 5.16 -9.95
CA PRO A 38 -9.09 5.93 -9.26
C PRO A 38 -10.12 5.06 -8.52
N ALA A 39 -10.45 3.88 -9.05
CA ALA A 39 -11.39 2.95 -8.43
C ALA A 39 -10.88 2.27 -7.14
N LYS A 40 -9.62 2.50 -6.77
CA LYS A 40 -8.97 1.90 -5.59
C LYS A 40 -8.68 2.92 -4.50
N TRP A 41 -8.88 4.19 -4.77
CA TRP A 41 -8.61 5.30 -3.88
C TRP A 41 -9.90 6.08 -3.61
N PRO A 42 -9.97 6.86 -2.53
CA PRO A 42 -11.07 7.80 -2.31
C PRO A 42 -11.26 8.76 -3.47
N GLU A 43 -12.47 9.32 -3.60
CA GLU A 43 -12.74 10.39 -4.57
C GLU A 43 -11.81 11.58 -4.35
N TYR A 44 -11.54 12.32 -5.42
CA TYR A 44 -10.65 13.51 -5.40
C TYR A 44 -9.24 13.23 -4.89
N THR A 45 -8.76 11.98 -5.09
CA THR A 45 -7.35 11.64 -4.81
C THR A 45 -6.45 12.08 -5.96
N HIS A 46 -5.40 12.82 -5.62
CA HIS A 46 -4.39 13.31 -6.56
C HIS A 46 -2.98 12.94 -6.08
N PRO A 47 -2.21 12.15 -6.85
CA PRO A 47 -0.82 11.90 -6.51
C PRO A 47 0.03 13.12 -6.85
N THR A 48 1.02 13.41 -6.01
CA THR A 48 2.18 14.24 -6.35
C THR A 48 3.41 13.35 -6.51
N THR A 49 4.58 13.93 -6.70
CA THR A 49 5.82 13.14 -6.84
C THR A 49 6.23 12.47 -5.54
N ASP A 50 5.84 13.01 -4.40
CA ASP A 50 6.26 12.60 -3.05
C ASP A 50 5.11 12.48 -2.05
N ASP A 51 3.86 12.80 -2.46
CA ASP A 51 2.70 12.76 -1.58
C ASP A 51 1.43 12.27 -2.32
N VAL A 52 0.40 12.02 -1.55
CA VAL A 52 -0.97 11.79 -2.02
C VAL A 52 -1.90 12.76 -1.32
N ILE A 53 -2.70 13.49 -2.12
CA ILE A 53 -3.66 14.47 -1.62
C ILE A 53 -5.06 13.92 -1.84
N ILE A 54 -5.90 13.87 -0.81
CA ILE A 54 -7.26 13.35 -0.85
C ILE A 54 -8.22 14.45 -0.41
N ALA A 55 -9.10 14.88 -1.32
CA ALA A 55 -10.05 15.96 -1.05
C ALA A 55 -9.40 17.22 -0.44
N GLY A 56 -8.18 17.54 -0.88
CA GLY A 56 -7.41 18.69 -0.38
C GLY A 56 -6.55 18.40 0.86
N VAL A 57 -6.62 17.21 1.44
CA VAL A 57 -5.79 16.81 2.60
C VAL A 57 -4.52 16.12 2.10
N SER A 58 -3.36 16.67 2.40
CA SER A 58 -2.05 16.05 2.21
C SER A 58 -1.83 14.95 3.24
N LEU A 59 -1.51 13.72 2.81
CA LEU A 59 -1.27 12.61 3.73
C LEU A 59 0.03 12.80 4.52
N SER A 60 1.08 13.34 3.90
CA SER A 60 2.32 13.66 4.61
C SER A 60 2.07 14.69 5.71
N ARG A 61 1.26 15.73 5.43
CA ARG A 61 0.89 16.72 6.45
C ARG A 61 0.01 16.13 7.54
N LEU A 62 -0.86 15.18 7.21
CA LEU A 62 -1.66 14.47 8.20
C LEU A 62 -0.77 13.74 9.22
N VAL A 63 0.29 13.06 8.75
CA VAL A 63 1.25 12.37 9.63
C VAL A 63 1.96 13.33 10.58
N GLU A 64 2.34 14.51 10.10
CA GLU A 64 2.96 15.54 10.97
C GLU A 64 2.06 15.98 12.13
N LEU A 65 0.73 15.87 11.97
CA LEU A 65 -0.25 16.28 12.96
C LEU A 65 -0.69 15.14 13.89
N CYS A 66 -0.79 13.93 13.37
CA CYS A 66 -1.45 12.79 14.05
C CYS A 66 -0.50 11.65 14.39
N GLU A 67 0.75 11.68 13.88
CA GLU A 67 1.70 10.56 13.90
C GLU A 67 1.15 9.33 13.16
N THR A 68 1.94 8.24 13.07
CA THR A 68 1.50 6.98 12.48
C THR A 68 1.24 5.93 13.57
N PRO A 69 0.38 4.93 13.32
CA PRO A 69 -0.51 4.86 12.16
C PRO A 69 -1.61 5.90 12.21
N CYS A 70 -1.96 6.48 11.06
CA CYS A 70 -3.10 7.38 10.96
C CYS A 70 -4.03 6.98 9.81
N VAL A 71 -5.29 7.41 9.89
CA VAL A 71 -6.33 7.01 8.96
C VAL A 71 -7.03 8.26 8.41
N HIS A 72 -7.18 8.31 7.09
CA HIS A 72 -8.03 9.28 6.41
C HIS A 72 -9.14 8.56 5.66
N THR A 73 -10.40 8.87 6.00
CA THR A 73 -11.59 8.28 5.34
C THR A 73 -12.31 9.35 4.54
N ALA A 74 -12.67 9.04 3.31
CA ALA A 74 -13.43 9.91 2.42
C ALA A 74 -14.37 9.10 1.52
N ASP A 75 -15.25 9.79 0.81
CA ASP A 75 -16.17 9.18 -0.15
C ASP A 75 -15.37 8.39 -1.21
N ALA A 76 -15.96 7.29 -1.69
CA ALA A 76 -15.41 6.48 -2.77
C ALA A 76 -16.38 6.34 -3.92
N LEU A 77 -15.83 6.21 -5.12
CA LEU A 77 -16.61 5.84 -6.30
C LEU A 77 -16.97 4.35 -6.25
N VAL A 78 -18.26 4.07 -6.35
CA VAL A 78 -18.73 2.69 -6.54
C VAL A 78 -18.68 2.38 -8.04
N PRO A 79 -17.87 1.42 -8.51
CA PRO A 79 -17.80 1.07 -9.93
C PRO A 79 -19.18 0.76 -10.51
N GLY A 80 -19.50 1.35 -11.66
CA GLY A 80 -20.79 1.18 -12.33
C GLY A 80 -21.94 2.03 -11.79
N SER A 81 -21.72 2.82 -10.76
CA SER A 81 -22.74 3.70 -10.18
C SER A 81 -23.00 4.97 -11.00
N HIS A 82 -22.11 5.31 -11.92
CA HIS A 82 -22.12 6.59 -12.65
C HIS A 82 -22.23 7.81 -11.73
N SER A 83 -21.54 7.77 -10.61
CA SER A 83 -21.50 8.84 -9.58
C SER A 83 -22.87 9.18 -8.99
N LYS A 84 -23.80 8.22 -8.91
CA LYS A 84 -25.12 8.45 -8.29
C LYS A 84 -24.97 8.62 -6.78
N PRO A 85 -25.47 9.70 -6.17
CA PRO A 85 -25.33 9.98 -4.74
C PRO A 85 -25.84 8.87 -3.81
N ALA A 86 -26.82 8.09 -4.26
CA ALA A 86 -27.41 6.98 -3.50
C ALA A 86 -26.49 5.74 -3.39
N LEU A 87 -25.39 5.71 -4.14
CA LEU A 87 -24.43 4.58 -4.19
C LEU A 87 -23.04 5.03 -3.76
N ARG A 88 -22.94 5.91 -2.78
CA ARG A 88 -21.67 6.27 -2.16
C ARG A 88 -21.18 5.13 -1.27
N ALA A 89 -19.89 4.93 -1.28
CA ALA A 89 -19.19 4.06 -0.37
C ALA A 89 -18.06 4.87 0.26
N ASP A 90 -17.60 4.46 1.43
CA ASP A 90 -16.39 5.01 2.02
C ASP A 90 -15.18 4.25 1.51
N ALA A 91 -14.07 4.94 1.42
CA ALA A 91 -12.74 4.37 1.28
C ALA A 91 -11.80 5.07 2.25
N SER A 92 -10.90 4.31 2.82
CA SER A 92 -9.92 4.84 3.76
C SER A 92 -8.52 4.68 3.21
N VAL A 93 -7.60 5.54 3.67
CA VAL A 93 -6.17 5.34 3.48
C VAL A 93 -5.52 5.31 4.84
N VAL A 94 -4.78 4.25 5.10
CA VAL A 94 -3.95 4.11 6.30
C VAL A 94 -2.54 4.55 5.94
N VAL A 95 -2.00 5.48 6.71
CA VAL A 95 -0.59 5.87 6.57
C VAL A 95 0.18 5.25 7.73
N VAL A 96 1.27 4.59 7.39
CA VAL A 96 2.10 3.80 8.30
C VAL A 96 3.57 4.17 8.14
N THR A 97 4.34 3.96 9.19
CA THR A 97 5.81 4.05 9.15
C THR A 97 6.41 2.67 8.93
N VAL A 98 7.44 2.61 8.10
CA VAL A 98 8.29 1.43 7.94
C VAL A 98 9.20 1.32 9.17
N GLU A 99 9.03 0.26 9.95
CA GLU A 99 9.88 -0.03 11.12
C GLU A 99 11.15 -0.79 10.76
N GLY A 100 11.13 -1.48 9.62
CA GLY A 100 12.31 -2.21 9.16
C GLY A 100 12.12 -2.86 7.80
N VAL A 101 13.26 -3.14 7.14
CA VAL A 101 13.31 -3.88 5.89
C VAL A 101 14.34 -4.99 6.02
N HIS A 102 13.90 -6.24 5.89
CA HIS A 102 14.71 -7.43 6.13
C HIS A 102 14.66 -8.41 4.96
N ALA A 103 15.59 -9.37 4.93
CA ALA A 103 15.46 -10.57 4.13
C ALA A 103 14.69 -11.62 4.94
N GLY A 104 13.64 -12.19 4.37
CA GLY A 104 12.94 -13.32 4.96
C GLY A 104 13.67 -14.65 4.78
N ASP A 105 13.17 -15.70 5.42
CA ASP A 105 13.81 -17.02 5.44
C ASP A 105 13.92 -17.65 4.04
N ALA A 106 12.99 -17.37 3.15
CA ALA A 106 13.02 -17.82 1.76
C ALA A 106 13.73 -16.83 0.81
N GLY A 107 14.38 -15.80 1.35
CA GLY A 107 15.07 -14.75 0.59
C GLY A 107 14.12 -13.66 0.04
N GLU A 108 12.84 -13.67 0.41
CA GLU A 108 11.91 -12.62 0.09
C GLU A 108 12.24 -11.35 0.86
N ARG A 109 11.86 -10.21 0.28
CA ARG A 109 11.99 -8.92 0.96
C ARG A 109 10.78 -8.72 1.89
N VAL A 110 11.05 -8.53 3.17
CA VAL A 110 10.06 -8.29 4.21
C VAL A 110 10.14 -6.84 4.67
N VAL A 111 8.99 -6.19 4.75
CA VAL A 111 8.82 -4.81 5.25
C VAL A 111 7.92 -4.87 6.48
N LEU A 112 8.44 -4.42 7.61
CA LEU A 112 7.67 -4.29 8.86
C LEU A 112 7.07 -2.89 8.93
N ILE A 113 5.82 -2.79 9.39
CA ILE A 113 5.10 -1.53 9.55
C ILE A 113 4.50 -1.41 10.95
N ASP A 114 4.30 -0.19 11.42
CA ASP A 114 3.77 0.19 12.74
C ASP A 114 2.24 0.05 12.87
N ALA A 115 1.61 -0.77 12.05
CA ALA A 115 0.17 -0.94 12.06
C ALA A 115 -0.25 -2.40 11.96
N GLU A 116 -1.40 -2.75 12.56
CA GLU A 116 -2.08 -4.01 12.36
C GLU A 116 -3.19 -3.85 11.32
N LEU A 117 -3.13 -4.61 10.21
CA LEU A 117 -4.09 -4.49 9.11
C LEU A 117 -4.92 -5.77 8.88
N THR A 118 -5.02 -6.64 9.89
CA THR A 118 -5.81 -7.89 9.81
C THR A 118 -7.31 -7.66 9.73
N ARG A 119 -7.79 -6.55 10.33
CA ARG A 119 -9.22 -6.20 10.39
C ARG A 119 -9.69 -5.36 9.22
N VAL A 120 -8.79 -4.97 8.32
CA VAL A 120 -9.09 -4.10 7.20
C VAL A 120 -8.82 -4.77 5.86
N VAL A 121 -9.54 -4.35 4.82
CA VAL A 121 -9.33 -4.85 3.46
C VAL A 121 -8.35 -3.93 2.76
N ALA A 122 -7.06 -4.14 3.01
CA ALA A 122 -5.98 -3.37 2.42
C ALA A 122 -5.77 -3.72 0.94
N LEU A 123 -5.56 -2.71 0.10
CA LEU A 123 -5.28 -2.83 -1.33
C LEU A 123 -3.76 -2.71 -1.55
N TRP A 124 -3.04 -3.74 -1.15
CA TRP A 124 -1.58 -3.77 -1.11
C TRP A 124 -0.89 -3.41 -2.41
N GLU A 125 -1.51 -3.74 -3.55
CA GLU A 125 -1.01 -3.43 -4.88
C GLU A 125 -1.01 -1.93 -5.20
N GLU A 126 -1.72 -1.13 -4.41
CA GLU A 126 -1.82 0.32 -4.55
C GLU A 126 -0.98 1.07 -3.50
N THR A 127 -0.22 0.36 -2.67
CA THR A 127 0.65 0.99 -1.67
C THR A 127 1.61 1.99 -2.31
N ARG A 128 1.74 3.18 -1.70
CA ARG A 128 2.59 4.28 -2.18
C ARG A 128 3.57 4.75 -1.11
N LEU A 129 4.80 5.01 -1.53
CA LEU A 129 5.79 5.73 -0.73
C LEU A 129 5.40 7.20 -0.63
N LEU A 130 5.47 7.77 0.57
CA LEU A 130 5.24 9.19 0.84
C LEU A 130 6.50 9.87 1.39
N GLY A 131 6.50 11.20 1.35
CA GLY A 131 7.52 12.06 1.96
C GLY A 131 8.83 12.17 1.17
N ARG A 132 9.05 11.33 0.16
CA ARG A 132 10.21 11.42 -0.73
C ARG A 132 9.99 10.75 -2.08
N VAL A 133 10.74 11.20 -3.05
CA VAL A 133 10.80 10.57 -4.38
C VAL A 133 11.85 9.46 -4.37
N SER A 134 11.46 8.27 -4.86
CA SER A 134 12.41 7.20 -5.15
C SER A 134 12.50 6.95 -6.66
N THR A 135 13.72 6.90 -7.17
CA THR A 135 14.03 6.50 -8.55
C THR A 135 14.54 5.06 -8.62
N ALA A 136 14.54 4.34 -7.52
CA ALA A 136 14.88 2.93 -7.50
C ALA A 136 13.83 2.07 -8.20
N ALA A 137 14.24 0.97 -8.79
CA ALA A 137 13.32 0.00 -9.36
C ALA A 137 12.38 -0.54 -8.28
N ALA A 138 11.11 -0.70 -8.63
CA ALA A 138 10.16 -1.33 -7.74
C ALA A 138 10.39 -2.84 -7.65
N ARG A 139 10.28 -3.40 -6.45
CA ARG A 139 10.41 -4.83 -6.17
C ARG A 139 9.27 -5.29 -5.28
N VAL A 140 8.84 -6.52 -5.48
CA VAL A 140 7.84 -7.16 -4.62
C VAL A 140 8.43 -7.31 -3.22
N ALA A 141 7.62 -6.93 -2.23
CA ALA A 141 7.92 -7.13 -0.81
C ALA A 141 6.71 -7.75 -0.12
N VAL A 142 6.95 -8.57 0.88
CA VAL A 142 5.96 -9.00 1.85
C VAL A 142 5.87 -7.91 2.90
N VAL A 143 4.70 -7.32 3.08
CA VAL A 143 4.46 -6.33 4.13
C VAL A 143 3.82 -7.04 5.31
N LEU A 144 4.40 -6.87 6.47
CA LEU A 144 3.94 -7.46 7.73
C LEU A 144 3.62 -6.34 8.72
N GLY A 145 2.44 -6.42 9.33
CA GLY A 145 2.01 -5.51 10.38
C GLY A 145 2.15 -6.12 11.76
N GLY A 146 2.39 -5.26 12.74
CA GLY A 146 2.42 -5.61 14.16
C GLY A 146 3.62 -6.45 14.56
N ALA A 147 4.63 -5.84 15.12
CA ALA A 147 5.88 -6.51 15.51
C ALA A 147 6.16 -6.45 17.02
N ASP A 148 5.17 -6.59 17.89
CA ASP A 148 5.42 -6.76 19.33
C ASP A 148 5.81 -8.21 19.69
N GLY A 149 6.85 -8.75 19.01
CA GLY A 149 7.41 -10.06 19.33
C GLY A 149 6.47 -11.26 19.09
N GLY A 150 5.30 -11.02 18.51
CA GLY A 150 4.31 -12.05 18.14
C GLY A 150 4.41 -12.47 16.67
N THR A 151 3.59 -13.44 16.29
CA THR A 151 3.45 -13.82 14.88
C THR A 151 2.88 -12.63 14.11
N PRO A 152 3.51 -12.20 13.00
CA PRO A 152 3.02 -11.09 12.20
C PRO A 152 1.57 -11.31 11.78
N SER A 153 0.68 -10.37 12.13
CA SER A 153 -0.75 -10.57 12.05
C SER A 153 -1.33 -10.26 10.67
N ALA A 154 -0.78 -9.28 9.96
CA ALA A 154 -1.22 -8.93 8.60
C ALA A 154 -0.13 -9.22 7.60
N ARG A 155 -0.47 -9.88 6.51
CA ARG A 155 0.46 -10.20 5.43
C ARG A 155 -0.09 -9.78 4.08
N GLY A 156 0.63 -8.89 3.39
CA GLY A 156 0.30 -8.48 2.04
C GLY A 156 1.51 -8.43 1.12
N HIS A 157 1.28 -8.36 -0.18
CA HIS A 157 2.35 -8.20 -1.16
C HIS A 157 2.21 -6.84 -1.83
N ALA A 158 3.23 -6.00 -1.72
CA ALA A 158 3.30 -4.70 -2.35
C ALA A 158 4.52 -4.58 -3.25
N CYS A 159 4.39 -3.78 -4.31
CA CYS A 159 5.50 -3.47 -5.20
C CYS A 159 6.09 -2.13 -4.77
N LEU A 160 7.21 -2.16 -4.05
CA LEU A 160 7.81 -1.01 -3.37
C LEU A 160 9.21 -0.71 -3.89
N PRO A 161 9.67 0.55 -3.85
CA PRO A 161 11.03 0.91 -4.28
C PRO A 161 12.10 0.06 -3.58
N ALA A 162 13.14 -0.31 -4.32
CA ALA A 162 14.21 -1.15 -3.78
C ALA A 162 15.02 -0.45 -2.68
N ASP A 163 15.01 0.89 -2.64
CA ASP A 163 15.68 1.74 -1.65
C ASP A 163 14.79 2.13 -0.46
N LEU A 164 13.63 1.42 -0.27
CA LEU A 164 12.79 1.60 0.92
C LEU A 164 13.58 1.28 2.18
N ARG A 165 13.40 2.10 3.20
CA ARG A 165 14.16 2.02 4.46
C ARG A 165 13.28 2.31 5.67
N GLU A 166 13.78 2.03 6.84
CA GLU A 166 13.20 2.43 8.12
C GLU A 166 12.96 3.94 8.18
N GLY A 167 11.82 4.33 8.74
CA GLY A 167 11.33 5.70 8.80
C GLY A 167 10.61 6.19 7.54
N ASP A 168 10.61 5.43 6.45
CA ASP A 168 9.81 5.78 5.27
C ASP A 168 8.30 5.64 5.58
N LEU A 169 7.48 6.51 4.98
CA LEU A 169 6.03 6.48 5.12
C LEU A 169 5.39 5.75 3.93
N LEU A 170 4.38 4.93 4.23
CA LEU A 170 3.58 4.24 3.21
C LEU A 170 2.10 4.61 3.35
N ALA A 171 1.47 4.99 2.25
CA ALA A 171 0.02 5.11 2.14
C ALA A 171 -0.57 3.80 1.60
N ILE A 172 -1.50 3.21 2.32
CA ILE A 172 -2.15 1.94 1.99
C ILE A 172 -3.65 2.19 1.87
N PRO A 173 -4.24 2.22 0.65
CA PRO A 173 -5.67 2.37 0.50
C PRO A 173 -6.39 1.11 0.99
N CYS A 174 -7.54 1.31 1.61
CA CYS A 174 -8.39 0.27 2.18
C CYS A 174 -9.83 0.45 1.73
N ARG A 175 -10.55 -0.65 1.58
CA ARG A 175 -11.98 -0.62 1.27
C ARG A 175 -12.79 -0.33 2.53
N GLY A 176 -13.81 0.51 2.38
CA GLY A 176 -14.72 0.86 3.47
C GLY A 176 -14.13 1.90 4.42
N ALA A 177 -14.94 2.28 5.40
CA ALA A 177 -14.51 3.12 6.51
C ALA A 177 -13.65 2.28 7.47
N VAL A 178 -12.48 2.80 7.81
CA VAL A 178 -11.53 2.20 8.76
C VAL A 178 -11.40 3.14 9.96
N CYS A 179 -11.51 2.61 11.15
CA CYS A 179 -11.27 3.35 12.37
C CYS A 179 -9.79 3.21 12.79
N LEU A 180 -9.24 4.24 13.43
CA LEU A 180 -7.87 4.21 13.92
C LEU A 180 -7.63 3.04 14.90
N HIS A 181 -8.65 2.66 15.68
CA HIS A 181 -8.61 1.52 16.59
C HIS A 181 -8.38 0.18 15.85
N ASP A 182 -8.84 0.06 14.61
CA ASP A 182 -8.72 -1.18 13.82
C ASP A 182 -7.30 -1.41 13.29
N VAL A 183 -6.46 -0.37 13.33
CA VAL A 183 -5.11 -0.40 12.74
C VAL A 183 -3.99 -0.15 13.75
N ARG A 184 -4.33 0.25 14.99
CA ARG A 184 -3.34 0.36 16.06
C ARG A 184 -2.95 -1.01 16.59
N LEU A 185 -1.67 -1.16 16.88
CA LEU A 185 -1.16 -2.31 17.62
C LEU A 185 -1.84 -2.37 18.99
N SER A 186 -2.29 -3.56 19.36
CA SER A 186 -2.79 -3.79 20.71
C SER A 186 -1.60 -3.79 21.67
N ALA A 187 -1.64 -2.90 22.64
CA ALA A 187 -0.61 -2.84 23.70
C ALA A 187 -0.66 -4.06 24.61
#